data_d0229974de55a6a0739cadbd69793a40
#
_entry.id   d0229974de55a6a0739cadbd69793a40
#
_cell.length_a   1.000
_cell.length_b   1.000
_cell.length_c   1.000
_cell.angle_alpha   90.00
_cell.angle_beta   90.00
_cell.angle_gamma   90.00
#
_symmetry.space_group_name_H-M   'P 1'
#
loop_
_entity.id
_entity.type
_entity.pdbx_description
1 polymer ?
#
loop_
_entity_poly.entity_id
_entity_poly.type
_entity_poly.pdbx_seq_one_letter_code
_entity_poly.pdbx_strand_id
1 'polypeptide(L)'
;MAFAFSHTVHGVLIYRYAQQFPELFWAGRTLTSSLPGTVGYLFVLLLTATSFKPPMRLLGGRAWQALHSSGMWVLAAVFCLSFYKRIPMGGWYPLAFALMFSAIAVKLTAKLARQQRRNARALPEERKPA
;
A
#
# COMPACT_ATOMS: atom_id res chain seq x y z
N MET A 1 -11.16 7.16 -4.69
CA MET A 1 -11.17 8.62 -4.44
C MET A 1 -11.08 8.97 -2.95
N ALA A 2 -11.85 8.35 -2.03
CA ALA A 2 -11.81 8.65 -0.59
C ALA A 2 -10.42 8.54 0.04
N PHE A 3 -9.64 7.52 -0.32
CA PHE A 3 -8.27 7.33 0.17
C PHE A 3 -7.33 8.49 -0.22
N ALA A 4 -7.34 8.91 -1.49
CA ALA A 4 -6.54 10.03 -1.96
C ALA A 4 -6.96 11.35 -1.28
N PHE A 5 -8.28 11.57 -1.11
CA PHE A 5 -8.80 12.72 -0.40
C PHE A 5 -8.31 12.78 1.06
N SER A 6 -8.44 11.67 1.80
CA SER A 6 -7.97 11.56 3.19
C SER A 6 -6.46 11.87 3.30
N HIS A 7 -5.64 11.38 2.35
CA HIS A 7 -4.20 11.64 2.35
C HIS A 7 -3.86 13.07 1.99
N THR A 8 -4.64 13.70 1.10
CA THR A 8 -4.48 15.13 0.79
C THR A 8 -4.77 15.99 2.02
N VAL A 9 -5.87 15.72 2.72
CA VAL A 9 -6.20 16.42 3.98
C VAL A 9 -5.08 16.24 5.01
N HIS A 10 -4.60 15.01 5.19
CA HIS A 10 -3.49 14.72 6.11
C HIS A 10 -2.21 15.46 5.71
N GLY A 11 -1.88 15.50 4.42
CA GLY A 11 -0.73 16.25 3.91
C GLY A 11 -0.83 17.75 4.17
N VAL A 12 -2.02 18.34 3.99
CA VAL A 12 -2.27 19.76 4.31
C VAL A 12 -2.10 20.02 5.81
N LEU A 13 -2.60 19.14 6.67
CA LEU A 13 -2.43 19.27 8.12
C LEU A 13 -0.95 19.18 8.54
N ILE A 14 -0.18 18.25 7.96
CA ILE A 14 1.27 18.16 8.20
C ILE A 14 1.96 19.44 7.74
N TYR A 15 1.62 19.98 6.57
CA TYR A 15 2.19 21.20 6.06
C TYR A 15 1.90 22.39 7.00
N ARG A 16 0.65 22.55 7.45
CA ARG A 16 0.27 23.60 8.40
C ARG A 16 0.99 23.45 9.74
N TYR A 17 1.13 22.22 10.25
CA TYR A 17 1.89 21.97 11.47
C TYR A 17 3.37 22.35 11.31
N ALA A 18 3.98 22.02 10.17
CA ALA A 18 5.36 22.40 9.86
C ALA A 18 5.56 23.93 9.79
N GLN A 19 4.55 24.67 9.33
CA GLN A 19 4.57 26.13 9.30
C GLN A 19 4.43 26.76 10.70
N GLN A 20 3.59 26.18 11.54
CA GLN A 20 3.33 26.72 12.89
C GLN A 20 4.45 26.36 13.89
N PHE A 21 5.05 25.17 13.75
CA PHE A 21 6.05 24.65 14.68
C PHE A 21 7.26 24.07 13.93
N PRO A 22 8.02 24.92 13.22
CA PRO A 22 9.10 24.45 12.34
C PRO A 22 10.20 23.71 13.13
N GLU A 23 10.59 24.20 14.30
CA GLU A 23 11.64 23.59 15.10
C GLU A 23 11.24 22.20 15.61
N LEU A 24 10.02 22.07 16.13
CA LEU A 24 9.49 20.77 16.58
C LEU A 24 9.34 19.78 15.42
N PHE A 25 8.91 20.29 14.28
CA PHE A 25 8.73 19.49 13.06
C PHE A 25 10.07 18.92 12.56
N TRP A 26 11.12 19.74 12.52
CA TRP A 26 12.45 19.31 12.06
C TRP A 26 13.22 18.51 13.11
N ALA A 27 13.11 18.84 14.40
CA ALA A 27 13.78 18.11 15.48
C ALA A 27 13.35 16.63 15.59
N GLY A 28 12.08 16.34 15.28
CA GLY A 28 11.55 14.96 15.29
C GLY A 28 11.81 14.15 14.02
N ARG A 29 12.40 14.74 12.97
CA ARG A 29 12.58 14.08 11.66
C ARG A 29 13.97 13.54 11.46
N THR A 30 14.05 12.22 11.33
CA THR A 30 15.22 11.52 10.78
C THR A 30 14.91 11.05 9.36
N LEU A 31 15.93 10.81 8.54
CA LEU A 31 15.75 10.21 7.20
C LEU A 31 14.98 8.90 7.28
N THR A 32 15.32 8.05 8.24
CA THR A 32 14.67 6.75 8.46
C THR A 32 13.19 6.85 8.85
N SER A 33 12.79 7.91 9.54
CA SER A 33 11.38 8.13 9.90
C SER A 33 10.57 8.77 8.76
N SER A 34 11.22 9.56 7.91
CA SER A 34 10.58 10.33 6.84
C SER A 34 10.44 9.54 5.52
N LEU A 35 11.40 8.68 5.20
CA LEU A 35 11.42 7.91 3.95
C LEU A 35 10.14 7.09 3.69
N PRO A 36 9.63 6.28 4.64
CA PRO A 36 8.42 5.50 4.38
C PRO A 36 7.21 6.38 4.05
N GLY A 37 7.05 7.50 4.76
CA GLY A 37 5.99 8.47 4.51
C GLY A 37 6.11 9.11 3.14
N THR A 38 7.30 9.58 2.76
CA THR A 38 7.56 10.20 1.45
C THR A 38 7.28 9.23 0.30
N VAL A 39 7.76 7.99 0.40
CA VAL A 39 7.49 6.93 -0.58
C VAL A 39 5.99 6.65 -0.66
N GLY A 40 5.30 6.55 0.49
CA GLY A 40 3.86 6.37 0.53
C GLY A 40 3.10 7.48 -0.20
N TYR A 41 3.43 8.75 0.06
CA TYR A 41 2.80 9.89 -0.63
C TYR A 41 3.09 9.89 -2.13
N LEU A 42 4.31 9.56 -2.55
CA LEU A 42 4.64 9.43 -3.98
C LEU A 42 3.74 8.40 -4.67
N PHE A 43 3.57 7.22 -4.05
CA PHE A 43 2.69 6.20 -4.62
C PHE A 43 1.22 6.61 -4.60
N VAL A 44 0.74 7.30 -3.56
CA VAL A 44 -0.63 7.85 -3.55
C VAL A 44 -0.85 8.80 -4.72
N LEU A 45 0.10 9.72 -4.99
CA LEU A 45 0.04 10.65 -6.10
C LEU A 45 0.04 9.92 -7.46
N LEU A 46 0.97 8.98 -7.65
CA LEU A 46 1.07 8.19 -8.89
C LEU A 46 -0.19 7.37 -9.14
N LEU A 47 -0.71 6.67 -8.13
CA LEU A 47 -1.92 5.87 -8.25
C LEU A 47 -3.14 6.76 -8.52
N THR A 48 -3.21 7.93 -7.90
CA THR A 48 -4.31 8.88 -8.10
C THR A 48 -4.24 9.44 -9.53
N ALA A 49 -3.08 9.92 -9.97
CA ALA A 49 -2.90 10.47 -11.31
C ALA A 49 -3.24 9.42 -12.40
N THR A 50 -2.79 8.18 -12.22
CA THR A 50 -3.04 7.08 -13.18
C THR A 50 -4.42 6.44 -13.05
N SER A 51 -5.24 6.86 -12.10
CA SER A 51 -6.65 6.43 -11.99
C SER A 51 -7.57 7.17 -12.98
N PHE A 52 -7.11 8.27 -13.58
CA PHE A 52 -7.86 8.96 -14.63
C PHE A 52 -7.68 8.28 -15.99
N LYS A 53 -8.74 8.35 -16.85
CA LYS A 53 -8.75 7.68 -18.17
C LYS A 53 -7.58 8.06 -19.09
N PRO A 54 -7.21 9.37 -19.23
CA PRO A 54 -6.12 9.74 -20.15
C PRO A 54 -4.76 9.15 -19.76
N PRO A 55 -4.25 9.28 -18.51
CA PRO A 55 -2.97 8.67 -18.11
C PRO A 55 -3.00 7.14 -18.16
N MET A 56 -4.13 6.51 -17.83
CA MET A 56 -4.30 5.06 -17.92
C MET A 56 -4.11 4.55 -19.36
N ARG A 57 -4.65 5.28 -20.34
CA ARG A 57 -4.51 4.94 -21.77
C ARG A 57 -3.07 5.11 -22.25
N LEU A 58 -2.36 6.15 -21.80
CA LEU A 58 -0.96 6.40 -22.14
C LEU A 58 -0.01 5.31 -21.63
N LEU A 59 -0.24 4.83 -20.38
CA LEU A 59 0.60 3.77 -19.81
C LEU A 59 0.35 2.40 -20.46
N GLY A 60 -0.86 2.16 -20.98
CA GLY A 60 -1.29 0.84 -21.43
C GLY A 60 -1.65 -0.12 -20.28
N GLY A 61 -2.48 -1.12 -20.58
CA GLY A 61 -3.11 -1.96 -19.55
C GLY A 61 -2.11 -2.74 -18.69
N ARG A 62 -1.01 -3.25 -19.26
CA ARG A 62 -0.01 -4.04 -18.50
C ARG A 62 0.78 -3.18 -17.55
N ALA A 63 1.29 -2.03 -17.99
CA ALA A 63 2.06 -1.11 -17.14
C ALA A 63 1.18 -0.51 -16.05
N TRP A 64 -0.06 -0.15 -16.37
CA TRP A 64 -1.04 0.32 -15.39
C TRP A 64 -1.31 -0.72 -14.30
N GLN A 65 -1.56 -2.00 -14.67
CA GLN A 65 -1.77 -3.07 -13.69
C GLN A 65 -0.54 -3.31 -12.82
N ALA A 66 0.66 -3.29 -13.40
CA ALA A 66 1.91 -3.44 -12.65
C ALA A 66 2.09 -2.30 -11.64
N LEU A 67 1.89 -1.04 -12.06
CA LEU A 67 1.98 0.13 -11.20
C LEU A 67 0.96 0.07 -10.05
N HIS A 68 -0.32 -0.22 -10.35
CA HIS A 68 -1.35 -0.32 -9.32
C HIS A 68 -1.12 -1.49 -8.37
N SER A 69 -0.70 -2.64 -8.87
CA SER A 69 -0.40 -3.80 -8.03
C SER A 69 0.79 -3.55 -7.12
N SER A 70 1.91 -3.02 -7.65
CA SER A 70 3.09 -2.70 -6.85
C SER A 70 2.82 -1.58 -5.85
N GLY A 71 2.13 -0.52 -6.28
CA GLY A 71 1.76 0.59 -5.42
C GLY A 71 0.89 0.17 -4.23
N MET A 72 -0.08 -0.71 -4.45
CA MET A 72 -0.89 -1.28 -3.37
C MET A 72 -0.05 -2.06 -2.35
N TRP A 73 0.96 -2.82 -2.80
CA TRP A 73 1.86 -3.54 -1.91
C TRP A 73 2.79 -2.62 -1.14
N VAL A 74 3.33 -1.58 -1.80
CA VAL A 74 4.16 -0.57 -1.14
C VAL A 74 3.36 0.17 -0.08
N LEU A 75 2.16 0.62 -0.38
CA LEU A 75 1.30 1.28 0.59
C LEU A 75 0.95 0.37 1.76
N ALA A 76 0.60 -0.90 1.50
CA ALA A 76 0.33 -1.88 2.56
C ALA A 76 1.55 -2.07 3.48
N ALA A 77 2.76 -2.16 2.93
CA ALA A 77 4.00 -2.27 3.71
C ALA A 77 4.26 -1.00 4.54
N VAL A 78 4.10 0.19 3.95
CA VAL A 78 4.27 1.47 4.66
C VAL A 78 3.30 1.59 5.84
N PHE A 79 2.03 1.24 5.63
CA PHE A 79 1.02 1.28 6.70
C PHE A 79 1.29 0.22 7.79
N CYS A 80 1.64 -1.01 7.40
CA CYS A 80 2.03 -2.06 8.35
C CYS A 80 3.19 -1.59 9.25
N LEU A 81 4.25 -1.06 8.65
CA LEU A 81 5.40 -0.53 9.40
C LEU A 81 5.01 0.64 10.30
N SER A 82 4.15 1.53 9.81
CA SER A 82 3.69 2.70 10.56
C SER A 82 2.86 2.31 11.79
N PHE A 83 1.95 1.35 11.64
CA PHE A 83 1.15 0.85 12.76
C PHE A 83 1.97 0.01 13.72
N TYR A 84 2.86 -0.85 13.20
CA TYR A 84 3.77 -1.65 14.01
C TYR A 84 4.60 -0.79 14.98
N LYS A 85 5.23 0.27 14.47
CA LYS A 85 6.01 1.21 15.28
C LYS A 85 5.20 1.91 16.36
N ARG A 86 3.88 2.00 16.21
CA ARG A 86 2.98 2.68 17.16
C ARG A 86 2.25 1.72 18.11
N ILE A 87 2.42 0.41 17.99
CA ILE A 87 1.84 -0.58 18.91
C ILE A 87 2.14 -0.22 20.40
N PRO A 88 3.40 0.14 20.77
CA PRO A 88 3.70 0.49 22.15
C PRO A 88 2.95 1.73 22.69
N MET A 89 2.42 2.58 21.81
CA MET A 89 1.64 3.75 22.19
C MET A 89 0.21 3.40 22.66
N GLY A 90 -0.22 2.14 22.46
CA GLY A 90 -1.55 1.66 22.86
C GLY A 90 -2.67 2.19 21.97
N GLY A 91 -3.88 2.28 22.53
CA GLY A 91 -5.06 2.78 21.83
C GLY A 91 -5.48 1.86 20.66
N TRP A 92 -5.80 2.45 19.51
CA TRP A 92 -6.31 1.73 18.33
C TRP A 92 -5.23 1.15 17.41
N TYR A 93 -3.95 1.44 17.66
CA TYR A 93 -2.85 1.01 16.77
C TYR A 93 -2.68 -0.50 16.65
N PRO A 94 -2.77 -1.30 17.75
CA PRO A 94 -2.71 -2.76 17.65
C PRO A 94 -3.84 -3.35 16.80
N LEU A 95 -5.06 -2.81 16.95
CA LEU A 95 -6.23 -3.24 16.15
C LEU A 95 -6.04 -2.89 14.67
N ALA A 96 -5.60 -1.67 14.36
CA ALA A 96 -5.33 -1.23 12.99
C ALA A 96 -4.24 -2.09 12.34
N PHE A 97 -3.18 -2.43 13.08
CA PHE A 97 -2.15 -3.35 12.60
C PHE A 97 -2.70 -4.75 12.33
N ALA A 98 -3.48 -5.32 13.25
CA ALA A 98 -4.08 -6.65 13.10
C ALA A 98 -5.02 -6.71 11.89
N LEU A 99 -5.86 -5.69 11.67
CA LEU A 99 -6.75 -5.60 10.51
C LEU A 99 -5.96 -5.51 9.20
N MET A 100 -4.91 -4.69 9.15
CA MET A 100 -4.07 -4.55 7.97
C MET A 100 -3.32 -5.85 7.66
N PHE A 101 -2.75 -6.48 8.68
CA PHE A 101 -2.03 -7.74 8.55
C PHE A 101 -2.95 -8.86 8.08
N SER A 102 -4.16 -8.97 8.64
CA SER A 102 -5.14 -9.97 8.21
C SER A 102 -5.58 -9.76 6.75
N ALA A 103 -5.80 -8.53 6.32
CA ALA A 103 -6.13 -8.21 4.93
C ALA A 103 -5.00 -8.63 3.96
N ILE A 104 -3.74 -8.41 4.33
CA ILE A 104 -2.58 -8.86 3.56
C ILE A 104 -2.52 -10.39 3.51
N ALA A 105 -2.71 -11.06 4.65
CA ALA A 105 -2.69 -12.52 4.75
C ALA A 105 -3.77 -13.16 3.86
N VAL A 106 -5.01 -12.65 3.92
CA VAL A 106 -6.11 -13.12 3.05
C VAL A 106 -5.80 -12.93 1.57
N LYS A 107 -5.20 -11.79 1.20
CA LYS A 107 -4.82 -11.54 -0.21
C LYS A 107 -3.72 -12.49 -0.69
N LEU A 108 -2.75 -12.79 0.16
CA LEU A 108 -1.67 -13.74 -0.14
C LEU A 108 -2.19 -15.16 -0.27
N THR A 109 -3.00 -15.64 0.68
CA THR A 109 -3.57 -16.99 0.64
C THR A 109 -4.47 -17.18 -0.58
N ALA A 110 -5.30 -16.19 -0.93
CA ALA A 110 -6.10 -16.21 -2.14
C ALA A 110 -5.25 -16.27 -3.42
N LYS A 111 -4.12 -15.56 -3.46
CA LYS A 111 -3.19 -15.61 -4.60
C LYS A 111 -2.54 -17.00 -4.73
N LEU A 112 -2.06 -17.57 -3.61
CA LEU A 112 -1.45 -18.90 -3.59
C LEU A 112 -2.45 -19.99 -4.00
N ALA A 113 -3.67 -19.95 -3.47
CA ALA A 113 -4.73 -20.88 -3.84
C ALA A 113 -5.08 -20.83 -5.34
N ARG A 114 -5.12 -19.62 -5.92
CA ARG A 114 -5.33 -19.47 -7.38
C ARG A 114 -4.17 -20.07 -8.19
N GLN A 115 -2.94 -19.90 -7.72
CA GLN A 115 -1.77 -20.44 -8.39
C GLN A 115 -1.74 -21.97 -8.34
N GLN A 116 -2.05 -22.55 -7.18
CA GLN A 116 -2.17 -24.01 -7.03
C GLN A 116 -3.24 -24.59 -7.97
N ARG A 117 -4.42 -23.98 -8.04
CA ARG A 117 -5.50 -24.41 -8.95
C ARG A 117 -5.09 -24.31 -10.43
N ARG A 118 -4.31 -23.28 -10.81
CA ARG A 118 -3.78 -23.17 -12.17
C ARG A 118 -2.77 -24.28 -12.47
N ASN A 119 -1.86 -24.55 -11.55
CA ASN A 119 -0.87 -25.62 -11.70
C ASN A 119 -1.54 -26.99 -11.77
N ALA A 120 -2.54 -27.27 -10.92
CA ALA A 120 -3.29 -28.51 -10.93
C ALA A 120 -4.05 -28.73 -12.27
N ARG A 121 -4.54 -27.67 -12.89
CA ARG A 121 -5.19 -27.73 -14.22
C ARG A 121 -4.21 -27.85 -15.40
N ALA A 122 -2.95 -27.49 -15.19
CA ALA A 122 -1.91 -27.55 -16.22
C ALA A 122 -1.19 -28.91 -16.25
N LEU A 123 -1.43 -29.79 -15.27
CA LEU A 123 -0.89 -31.17 -15.31
C LEU A 123 -1.67 -31.95 -16.37
N PRO A 124 -0.97 -32.53 -17.37
CA PRO A 124 -1.62 -33.32 -18.41
C PRO A 124 -2.37 -34.51 -17.84
N GLU A 125 -3.45 -34.89 -18.50
CA GLU A 125 -4.34 -36.01 -18.18
C GLU A 125 -3.67 -37.40 -18.44
N GLU A 126 -2.35 -37.50 -18.32
CA GLU A 126 -1.53 -38.67 -18.68
C GLU A 126 -1.58 -39.81 -17.66
N ARG A 127 -2.48 -39.80 -16.69
CA ARG A 127 -2.68 -40.95 -15.79
C ARG A 127 -4.13 -41.38 -15.66
N LYS A 128 -4.78 -41.70 -16.79
CA LYS A 128 -5.84 -42.71 -16.72
C LYS A 128 -5.20 -44.07 -16.99
N PRO A 129 -5.07 -44.95 -16.02
CA PRO A 129 -4.79 -46.37 -16.30
C PRO A 129 -5.95 -46.94 -17.12
N ALA A 130 -5.59 -47.65 -18.21
CA ALA A 130 -6.51 -48.42 -19.03
C ALA A 130 -7.19 -49.54 -18.21
#